data_438b12e65dd48c3c048cd7b774ef8f27
#
_entry.id   438b12e65dd48c3c048cd7b774ef8f27
#
_cell.length_a   1.000
_cell.length_b   1.000
_cell.length_c   1.000
_cell.angle_alpha   90.00
_cell.angle_beta   90.00
_cell.angle_gamma   90.00
#
_symmetry.space_group_name_H-M   'P 1'
#
loop_
_entity.id
_entity.type
_entity.pdbx_description
1 polymer ?
#
loop_
_entity_poly.entity_id
_entity_poly.type
_entity_poly.pdbx_seq_one_letter_code
_entity_poly.pdbx_strand_id
1 'polypeptide(L)'
;MNVKEMDKLTAHFNQYFEQDDCLVVHPIVDDGRHIDVLLYAPTEKYPCWKLATMGASDYLMPKIPNTVGRRNEYIMLVDKDIDLKDKEVLSWYHSKLLMIATFACCNKTHISYGHSFEWENEDADDEMIAAFVEFPQIVPDASMLHCKLGLFKKTACLQVVLLNKAELDRLMEIGPMAFSEYLYPENGGRCHYLSERHRSEKF
;
A
#
# COMPACT_ATOMS: atom_id res chain seq x y z
N MET A 1 14.81 -7.08 8.13
CA MET A 1 13.98 -7.23 9.37
C MET A 1 14.36 -8.52 10.07
N ASN A 2 14.44 -8.56 11.41
CA ASN A 2 14.67 -9.82 12.13
C ASN A 2 13.33 -10.50 12.46
N VAL A 3 13.38 -11.81 12.84
CA VAL A 3 12.18 -12.63 13.09
C VAL A 3 11.21 -11.97 14.11
N LYS A 4 11.74 -11.44 15.21
CA LYS A 4 10.89 -10.79 16.25
C LYS A 4 10.20 -9.51 15.74
N GLU A 5 10.81 -8.80 14.80
CA GLU A 5 10.20 -7.64 14.17
C GLU A 5 9.13 -8.06 13.17
N MET A 6 9.38 -9.15 12.42
CA MET A 6 8.40 -9.76 11.51
C MET A 6 7.17 -10.24 12.29
N ASP A 7 7.36 -10.98 13.38
CA ASP A 7 6.26 -11.45 14.24
C ASP A 7 5.39 -10.28 14.76
N LYS A 8 6.03 -9.18 15.16
CA LYS A 8 5.30 -8.00 15.66
C LYS A 8 4.52 -7.30 14.55
N LEU A 9 5.10 -7.19 13.35
CA LEU A 9 4.42 -6.56 12.22
C LEU A 9 3.25 -7.42 11.75
N THR A 10 3.44 -8.74 11.65
CA THR A 10 2.36 -9.69 11.33
C THR A 10 1.25 -9.62 12.37
N ALA A 11 1.59 -9.65 13.67
CA ALA A 11 0.59 -9.52 14.74
C ALA A 11 -0.16 -8.17 14.70
N HIS A 12 0.53 -7.10 14.30
CA HIS A 12 -0.09 -5.79 14.08
C HIS A 12 -1.14 -5.84 12.97
N PHE A 13 -0.79 -6.37 11.80
CA PHE A 13 -1.75 -6.50 10.70
C PHE A 13 -2.88 -7.47 11.05
N ASN A 14 -2.59 -8.61 11.67
CA ASN A 14 -3.60 -9.59 12.11
C ASN A 14 -4.63 -8.93 13.04
N GLN A 15 -4.17 -8.13 14.00
CA GLN A 15 -5.04 -7.41 14.93
C GLN A 15 -6.01 -6.48 14.20
N TYR A 16 -5.52 -5.67 13.25
CA TYR A 16 -6.34 -4.66 12.59
C TYR A 16 -7.18 -5.21 11.45
N PHE A 17 -6.71 -6.25 10.77
CA PHE A 17 -7.50 -6.95 9.75
C PHE A 17 -8.43 -8.00 10.34
N GLU A 18 -8.34 -8.27 11.66
CA GLU A 18 -9.09 -9.29 12.39
C GLU A 18 -8.98 -10.67 11.72
N GLN A 19 -7.75 -11.05 11.36
CA GLN A 19 -7.46 -12.24 10.56
C GLN A 19 -6.08 -12.77 10.93
N ASP A 20 -5.99 -14.04 11.36
CA ASP A 20 -4.74 -14.64 11.85
C ASP A 20 -3.95 -15.35 10.74
N ASP A 21 -4.60 -15.68 9.63
CA ASP A 21 -4.01 -16.39 8.50
C ASP A 21 -3.72 -15.45 7.33
N CYS A 22 -2.51 -15.51 6.84
CA CYS A 22 -2.10 -14.85 5.60
C CYS A 22 -1.14 -15.74 4.81
N LEU A 23 -1.12 -15.55 3.50
CA LEU A 23 -0.08 -16.12 2.66
C LEU A 23 1.10 -15.15 2.61
N VAL A 24 2.31 -15.69 2.66
CA VAL A 24 3.53 -14.90 2.46
C VAL A 24 3.99 -15.09 1.02
N VAL A 25 4.05 -13.98 0.28
CA VAL A 25 4.53 -13.94 -1.10
C VAL A 25 5.94 -13.37 -1.10
N HIS A 26 6.91 -14.19 -1.46
CA HIS A 26 8.31 -13.80 -1.55
C HIS A 26 8.64 -13.19 -2.92
N PRO A 27 9.55 -12.22 -3.00
CA PRO A 27 10.01 -11.70 -4.29
C PRO A 27 10.76 -12.80 -5.07
N ILE A 28 10.55 -12.83 -6.39
CA ILE A 28 11.21 -13.80 -7.28
C ILE A 28 12.68 -13.44 -7.48
N VAL A 29 13.02 -12.16 -7.39
CA VAL A 29 14.38 -11.65 -7.59
C VAL A 29 14.91 -11.11 -6.28
N ASP A 30 16.00 -11.70 -5.79
CA ASP A 30 16.75 -11.17 -4.65
C ASP A 30 17.78 -10.15 -5.15
N ASP A 31 17.44 -8.88 -5.03
CA ASP A 31 18.34 -7.74 -5.32
C ASP A 31 19.08 -7.26 -4.04
N GLY A 32 19.11 -8.10 -2.99
CA GLY A 32 19.68 -7.79 -1.68
C GLY A 32 18.72 -7.03 -0.76
N ARG A 33 17.47 -6.81 -1.19
CA ARG A 33 16.40 -6.20 -0.41
C ARG A 33 15.27 -7.22 -0.27
N HIS A 34 15.19 -7.84 0.87
CA HIS A 34 14.14 -8.82 1.14
C HIS A 34 12.90 -8.11 1.66
N ILE A 35 11.90 -7.95 0.80
CA ILE A 35 10.58 -7.40 1.12
C ILE A 35 9.56 -8.45 0.73
N ASP A 36 8.94 -9.05 1.72
CA ASP A 36 7.83 -9.97 1.53
C ASP A 36 6.50 -9.21 1.45
N VAL A 37 5.49 -9.84 0.90
CA VAL A 37 4.12 -9.34 0.91
C VAL A 37 3.22 -10.34 1.62
N LEU A 38 2.58 -9.88 2.69
CA LEU A 38 1.53 -10.62 3.38
C LEU A 38 0.22 -10.43 2.61
N LEU A 39 -0.39 -11.51 2.17
CA LEU A 39 -1.65 -11.52 1.44
C LEU A 39 -2.76 -12.05 2.33
N TYR A 40 -3.71 -11.20 2.69
CA TYR A 40 -4.90 -11.51 3.46
C TYR A 40 -6.13 -11.58 2.55
N ALA A 41 -6.88 -12.67 2.66
CA ALA A 41 -8.11 -12.89 1.89
C ALA A 41 -9.24 -11.92 2.31
N PRO A 42 -10.23 -11.68 1.44
CA PRO A 42 -11.45 -10.96 1.82
C PRO A 42 -12.18 -11.63 2.99
N THR A 43 -12.75 -10.82 3.88
CA THR A 43 -13.62 -11.26 4.99
C THR A 43 -14.98 -10.57 4.88
N GLU A 44 -15.95 -10.99 5.66
CA GLU A 44 -17.27 -10.33 5.71
C GLU A 44 -17.13 -8.86 6.14
N LYS A 45 -16.26 -8.58 7.11
CA LYS A 45 -16.01 -7.22 7.62
C LYS A 45 -15.21 -6.37 6.66
N TYR A 46 -14.21 -6.95 6.03
CA TYR A 46 -13.32 -6.28 5.07
C TYR A 46 -13.39 -7.01 3.73
N PRO A 47 -14.38 -6.70 2.87
CA PRO A 47 -14.65 -7.42 1.63
C PRO A 47 -13.67 -7.02 0.50
N CYS A 48 -12.39 -7.07 0.80
CA CYS A 48 -11.30 -6.81 -0.14
C CYS A 48 -10.07 -7.66 0.22
N TRP A 49 -9.21 -7.92 -0.75
CA TRP A 49 -7.87 -8.42 -0.51
C TRP A 49 -7.01 -7.32 0.11
N LYS A 50 -6.12 -7.71 1.03
CA LYS A 50 -5.20 -6.80 1.69
C LYS A 50 -3.79 -7.32 1.48
N LEU A 51 -2.97 -6.57 0.74
CA LEU A 51 -1.56 -6.85 0.53
C LEU A 51 -0.78 -5.90 1.42
N ALA A 52 0.09 -6.43 2.28
CA ALA A 52 0.89 -5.61 3.18
C ALA A 52 2.37 -5.98 3.08
N THR A 53 3.25 -5.01 2.90
CA THR A 53 4.69 -5.25 2.84
C THR A 53 5.24 -5.63 4.20
N MET A 54 6.32 -6.42 4.19
CA MET A 54 7.09 -6.79 5.36
C MET A 54 8.58 -6.74 5.01
N GLY A 55 9.26 -5.68 5.44
CA GLY A 55 10.68 -5.44 5.16
C GLY A 55 11.01 -4.10 4.52
N ALA A 56 10.05 -3.38 3.96
CA ALA A 56 10.26 -2.04 3.40
C ALA A 56 10.78 -1.06 4.47
N SER A 57 10.33 -1.20 5.70
CA SER A 57 10.75 -0.38 6.84
C SER A 57 12.20 -0.61 7.30
N ASP A 58 12.94 -1.53 6.72
CA ASP A 58 14.36 -1.67 6.99
C ASP A 58 15.17 -0.49 6.45
N TYR A 59 14.68 0.15 5.40
CA TYR A 59 15.26 1.39 4.94
C TYR A 59 14.88 2.56 5.85
N LEU A 60 15.89 3.29 6.33
CA LEU A 60 15.71 4.51 7.12
C LEU A 60 15.77 5.72 6.21
N MET A 61 14.63 6.25 5.84
CA MET A 61 14.51 7.41 4.97
C MET A 61 15.15 8.67 5.57
N PRO A 62 15.58 9.64 4.73
CA PRO A 62 16.00 10.96 5.17
C PRO A 62 14.95 11.62 6.09
N LYS A 63 15.42 12.43 7.04
CA LYS A 63 14.50 13.16 7.94
C LYS A 63 13.94 14.38 7.22
N ILE A 64 12.62 14.44 7.15
CA ILE A 64 11.89 15.63 6.66
C ILE A 64 10.97 16.10 7.80
N PRO A 65 10.92 17.41 8.10
CA PRO A 65 9.99 17.95 9.09
C PRO A 65 8.52 17.67 8.72
N ASN A 66 7.68 17.47 9.72
CA ASN A 66 6.23 17.28 9.58
C ASN A 66 5.81 16.06 8.76
N THR A 67 6.63 15.00 8.76
CA THR A 67 6.28 13.72 8.14
C THR A 67 5.96 12.67 9.21
N VAL A 68 5.17 11.64 8.81
CA VAL A 68 4.64 10.61 9.73
C VAL A 68 5.74 9.75 10.35
N GLY A 69 6.85 9.55 9.65
CA GLY A 69 7.95 8.73 10.13
C GLY A 69 9.06 8.63 9.10
N ARG A 70 10.06 7.81 9.42
CA ARG A 70 11.23 7.58 8.55
C ARG A 70 11.33 6.12 8.10
N ARG A 71 10.33 5.31 8.41
CA ARG A 71 10.24 3.89 8.07
C ARG A 71 8.81 3.59 7.75
N ASN A 72 8.56 3.00 6.61
CA ASN A 72 7.21 2.67 6.16
C ASN A 72 7.09 1.20 5.79
N GLU A 73 5.93 0.64 6.09
CA GLU A 73 5.35 -0.49 5.37
C GLU A 73 4.12 0.00 4.60
N TYR A 74 3.79 -0.68 3.52
CA TYR A 74 2.73 -0.24 2.62
C TYR A 74 1.63 -1.29 2.53
N ILE A 75 0.39 -0.81 2.44
CA ILE A 75 -0.81 -1.63 2.33
C ILE A 75 -1.50 -1.28 1.01
N MET A 76 -1.81 -2.27 0.22
CA MET A 76 -2.62 -2.13 -0.99
C MET A 76 -3.90 -2.93 -0.81
N LEU A 77 -5.04 -2.31 -1.12
CA LEU A 77 -6.35 -2.94 -1.08
C LEU A 77 -6.80 -3.25 -2.51
N VAL A 78 -7.27 -4.47 -2.74
CA VAL A 78 -7.71 -4.94 -4.06
C VAL A 78 -9.13 -5.50 -3.94
N ASP A 79 -9.96 -5.25 -4.94
CA ASP A 79 -11.35 -5.71 -4.93
C ASP A 79 -11.44 -7.23 -4.74
N LYS A 80 -12.43 -7.67 -3.97
CA LYS A 80 -12.68 -9.09 -3.66
C LYS A 80 -12.95 -9.94 -4.90
N ASP A 81 -13.47 -9.31 -5.96
CA ASP A 81 -13.85 -9.99 -7.20
C ASP A 81 -12.64 -10.21 -8.14
N ILE A 82 -11.48 -9.65 -7.80
CA ILE A 82 -10.21 -9.93 -8.47
C ILE A 82 -9.64 -11.26 -7.97
N ASP A 83 -9.33 -12.18 -8.88
CA ASP A 83 -8.77 -13.49 -8.53
C ASP A 83 -7.25 -13.40 -8.25
N LEU A 84 -6.87 -13.07 -7.03
CA LEU A 84 -5.47 -13.09 -6.60
C LEU A 84 -4.91 -14.51 -6.34
N LYS A 85 -5.66 -15.58 -6.62
CA LYS A 85 -5.14 -16.95 -6.68
C LYS A 85 -4.52 -17.24 -8.05
N ASP A 86 -4.90 -16.49 -9.07
CA ASP A 86 -4.22 -16.49 -10.36
C ASP A 86 -2.83 -15.86 -10.20
N LYS A 87 -1.79 -16.59 -10.63
CA LYS A 87 -0.39 -16.18 -10.43
C LYS A 87 0.00 -14.96 -11.24
N GLU A 88 -0.55 -14.78 -12.43
CA GLU A 88 -0.23 -13.63 -13.28
C GLU A 88 -0.88 -12.36 -12.71
N VAL A 89 -2.14 -12.47 -12.28
CA VAL A 89 -2.86 -11.39 -11.62
C VAL A 89 -2.15 -10.98 -10.33
N LEU A 90 -1.84 -11.94 -9.45
CA LEU A 90 -1.11 -11.68 -8.21
C LEU A 90 0.26 -11.06 -8.48
N SER A 91 1.00 -11.55 -9.47
CA SER A 91 2.33 -11.05 -9.83
C SER A 91 2.28 -9.58 -10.23
N TRP A 92 1.25 -9.16 -10.95
CA TRP A 92 1.07 -7.75 -11.33
C TRP A 92 0.90 -6.85 -10.10
N TYR A 93 -0.04 -7.15 -9.19
CA TYR A 93 -0.25 -6.37 -7.96
C TYR A 93 0.97 -6.39 -7.05
N HIS A 94 1.59 -7.55 -6.90
CA HIS A 94 2.81 -7.74 -6.12
C HIS A 94 3.95 -6.86 -6.66
N SER A 95 4.18 -6.86 -7.98
CA SER A 95 5.24 -6.05 -8.60
C SER A 95 5.02 -4.55 -8.42
N LYS A 96 3.77 -4.07 -8.56
CA LYS A 96 3.44 -2.66 -8.30
C LYS A 96 3.69 -2.27 -6.84
N LEU A 97 3.27 -3.12 -5.90
CA LEU A 97 3.50 -2.86 -4.47
C LEU A 97 5.00 -2.88 -4.11
N LEU A 98 5.79 -3.80 -4.67
CA LEU A 98 7.25 -3.84 -4.46
C LEU A 98 7.95 -2.63 -5.08
N MET A 99 7.55 -2.20 -6.27
CA MET A 99 8.08 -0.98 -6.89
C MET A 99 7.88 0.24 -5.97
N ILE A 100 6.69 0.40 -5.41
CA ILE A 100 6.36 1.46 -4.46
C ILE A 100 7.21 1.31 -3.17
N ALA A 101 7.28 0.11 -2.63
CA ALA A 101 8.01 -0.17 -1.39
C ALA A 101 9.52 0.08 -1.49
N THR A 102 10.10 -0.15 -2.66
CA THR A 102 11.53 0.06 -2.92
C THR A 102 11.88 1.47 -3.36
N PHE A 103 10.89 2.27 -3.79
CA PHE A 103 11.11 3.60 -4.38
C PHE A 103 11.95 4.52 -3.48
N ALA A 104 11.61 4.59 -2.19
CA ALA A 104 12.34 5.45 -1.24
C ALA A 104 13.82 5.05 -1.12
N CYS A 105 14.11 3.76 -1.09
CA CYS A 105 15.47 3.23 -0.99
C CYS A 105 16.26 3.45 -2.29
N CYS A 106 15.67 3.15 -3.44
CA CYS A 106 16.30 3.30 -4.75
C CYS A 106 16.67 4.76 -5.04
N ASN A 107 15.78 5.68 -4.67
CA ASN A 107 15.96 7.11 -4.96
C ASN A 107 16.53 7.91 -3.78
N LYS A 108 16.87 7.25 -2.67
CA LYS A 108 17.39 7.89 -1.44
C LYS A 108 16.53 9.05 -0.97
N THR A 109 15.22 8.88 -1.07
CA THR A 109 14.20 9.90 -0.80
C THR A 109 13.32 9.53 0.37
N HIS A 110 12.37 10.41 0.69
CA HIS A 110 11.38 10.24 1.74
C HIS A 110 9.99 10.12 1.13
N ILE A 111 9.21 9.13 1.57
CA ILE A 111 7.82 8.93 1.20
C ILE A 111 6.95 9.04 2.44
N SER A 112 5.85 9.77 2.35
CA SER A 112 4.87 9.95 3.41
C SER A 112 3.49 10.20 2.83
N TYR A 113 2.49 10.39 3.69
CA TYR A 113 1.15 10.81 3.30
C TYR A 113 1.19 11.99 2.32
N GLY A 114 0.34 11.94 1.32
CA GLY A 114 0.16 12.99 0.32
C GLY A 114 1.13 12.91 -0.86
N HIS A 115 2.14 12.04 -0.81
CA HIS A 115 3.02 11.85 -1.96
C HIS A 115 2.34 10.99 -3.03
N SER A 116 2.69 11.28 -4.27
CA SER A 116 2.37 10.45 -5.42
C SER A 116 3.62 10.19 -6.24
N PHE A 117 3.64 9.10 -6.98
CA PHE A 117 4.67 8.80 -7.98
C PHE A 117 4.02 8.27 -9.24
N GLU A 118 4.57 8.69 -10.34
CA GLU A 118 4.18 8.30 -11.68
C GLU A 118 5.25 7.39 -12.28
N TRP A 119 4.86 6.45 -13.12
CA TRP A 119 5.75 5.58 -13.90
C TRP A 119 5.25 5.43 -15.32
N GLU A 120 6.15 5.07 -16.21
CA GLU A 120 5.81 4.67 -17.57
C GLU A 120 5.40 3.20 -17.58
N ASN A 121 4.26 2.88 -18.19
CA ASN A 121 3.84 1.51 -18.38
C ASN A 121 4.55 0.89 -19.58
N GLU A 122 5.09 -0.33 -19.40
CA GLU A 122 5.62 -1.15 -20.49
C GLU A 122 4.48 -1.79 -21.32
N ASP A 123 3.35 -2.05 -20.67
CA ASP A 123 2.15 -2.64 -21.27
C ASP A 123 1.13 -1.52 -21.55
N ALA A 124 0.76 -1.35 -22.82
CA ALA A 124 -0.20 -0.33 -23.25
C ALA A 124 -1.62 -0.57 -22.68
N ASP A 125 -1.93 -1.81 -22.30
CA ASP A 125 -3.22 -2.16 -21.69
C ASP A 125 -3.26 -1.90 -20.17
N ASP A 126 -2.13 -1.49 -19.56
CA ASP A 126 -2.08 -1.14 -18.15
C ASP A 126 -2.48 0.33 -17.94
N GLU A 127 -3.66 0.55 -17.41
CA GLU A 127 -4.20 1.90 -17.19
C GLU A 127 -3.62 2.59 -15.96
N MET A 128 -3.04 1.83 -15.01
CA MET A 128 -2.52 2.37 -13.75
C MET A 128 -1.10 2.90 -13.94
N ILE A 129 -0.96 4.22 -13.95
CA ILE A 129 0.29 4.92 -14.22
C ILE A 129 0.89 5.60 -13.00
N ALA A 130 0.19 5.63 -11.88
CA ALA A 130 0.63 6.31 -10.68
C ALA A 130 0.17 5.61 -9.41
N ALA A 131 0.71 6.03 -8.28
CA ALA A 131 0.23 5.68 -6.95
C ALA A 131 0.15 6.92 -6.05
N PHE A 132 -0.84 6.93 -5.19
CA PHE A 132 -1.02 7.91 -4.12
C PHE A 132 -0.81 7.24 -2.76
N VAL A 133 -0.09 7.93 -1.86
CA VAL A 133 0.16 7.45 -0.50
C VAL A 133 -0.80 8.09 0.47
N GLU A 134 -1.61 7.24 1.10
CA GLU A 134 -2.69 7.61 1.98
C GLU A 134 -2.48 7.04 3.40
N PHE A 135 -3.21 7.56 4.37
CA PHE A 135 -3.38 6.89 5.64
C PHE A 135 -4.28 5.65 5.48
N PRO A 136 -4.09 4.59 6.30
CA PRO A 136 -4.93 3.40 6.19
C PRO A 136 -6.35 3.72 6.65
N GLN A 137 -7.27 3.84 5.68
CA GLN A 137 -8.67 4.21 5.92
C GLN A 137 -9.60 3.02 6.11
N ILE A 138 -9.16 1.81 5.71
CA ILE A 138 -9.97 0.59 5.85
C ILE A 138 -10.31 0.28 7.32
N VAL A 139 -9.43 0.67 8.24
CA VAL A 139 -9.60 0.47 9.67
C VAL A 139 -9.85 1.83 10.33
N PRO A 140 -10.97 2.01 11.06
CA PRO A 140 -11.28 3.29 11.70
C PRO A 140 -10.34 3.64 12.86
N ASP A 141 -9.53 2.69 13.35
CA ASP A 141 -8.58 2.92 14.42
C ASP A 141 -7.27 3.49 13.89
N ALA A 142 -7.03 4.78 14.15
CA ALA A 142 -5.83 5.48 13.74
C ALA A 142 -4.50 4.87 14.29
N SER A 143 -4.58 4.01 15.31
CA SER A 143 -3.40 3.33 15.84
C SER A 143 -2.81 2.30 14.88
N MET A 144 -3.57 1.86 13.86
CA MET A 144 -3.06 1.05 12.76
C MET A 144 -1.89 1.73 12.04
N LEU A 145 -1.86 3.06 12.00
CA LEU A 145 -0.80 3.82 11.33
C LEU A 145 0.61 3.51 11.86
N HIS A 146 0.73 3.06 13.11
CA HIS A 146 2.02 2.91 13.75
C HIS A 146 2.23 1.53 14.35
N CYS A 147 3.20 0.78 13.82
CA CYS A 147 3.67 -0.47 14.42
C CYS A 147 4.99 -0.28 15.18
N LYS A 148 5.05 -0.73 16.44
CA LYS A 148 6.25 -0.69 17.28
C LYS A 148 7.06 -1.98 17.12
N LEU A 149 8.08 -1.94 16.30
CA LEU A 149 8.94 -3.09 16.00
C LEU A 149 9.98 -3.37 17.12
N GLY A 150 10.46 -2.32 17.79
CA GLY A 150 11.48 -2.42 18.85
C GLY A 150 11.43 -1.26 19.83
N LEU A 151 12.40 -1.22 20.74
CA LEU A 151 12.46 -0.15 21.76
C LEU A 151 12.55 1.25 21.12
N PHE A 152 13.34 1.37 20.05
CA PHE A 152 13.57 2.63 19.31
C PHE A 152 13.20 2.52 17.84
N LYS A 153 12.60 1.40 17.40
CA LYS A 153 12.20 1.16 16.02
C LYS A 153 10.69 1.08 15.92
N LYS A 154 10.10 2.02 15.19
CA LYS A 154 8.70 2.00 14.79
C LYS A 154 8.59 2.24 13.29
N THR A 155 7.56 1.72 12.67
CA THR A 155 7.22 1.96 11.27
C THR A 155 5.84 2.60 11.16
N ALA A 156 5.66 3.41 10.12
CA ALA A 156 4.33 3.80 9.69
C ALA A 156 3.79 2.75 8.70
N CYS A 157 2.53 2.38 8.84
CA CYS A 157 1.81 1.53 7.90
C CYS A 157 0.94 2.46 7.05
N LEU A 158 1.32 2.68 5.81
CA LEU A 158 0.64 3.61 4.90
C LEU A 158 -0.11 2.82 3.82
N GLN A 159 -1.29 3.29 3.45
CA GLN A 159 -2.03 2.73 2.34
C GLN A 159 -1.53 3.32 1.02
N VAL A 160 -1.51 2.53 -0.04
CA VAL A 160 -1.24 2.98 -1.39
C VAL A 160 -2.43 2.67 -2.29
N VAL A 161 -2.80 3.64 -3.11
CA VAL A 161 -3.89 3.55 -4.08
C VAL A 161 -3.31 3.75 -5.46
N LEU A 162 -3.50 2.79 -6.36
CA LEU A 162 -3.10 2.93 -7.75
C LEU A 162 -4.05 3.89 -8.46
N LEU A 163 -3.50 4.74 -9.31
CA LEU A 163 -4.22 5.79 -10.01
C LEU A 163 -4.05 5.64 -11.53
N ASN A 164 -5.14 5.85 -12.25
CA ASN A 164 -5.09 6.13 -13.68
C ASN A 164 -4.74 7.62 -13.95
N LYS A 165 -4.62 7.98 -15.23
CA LYS A 165 -4.24 9.36 -15.60
C LYS A 165 -5.22 10.41 -15.12
N ALA A 166 -6.52 10.17 -15.24
CA ALA A 166 -7.54 11.14 -14.84
C ALA A 166 -7.57 11.35 -13.32
N GLU A 167 -7.37 10.28 -12.54
CA GLU A 167 -7.26 10.34 -11.08
C GLU A 167 -5.99 11.09 -10.64
N LEU A 168 -4.86 10.85 -11.31
CA LEU A 168 -3.64 11.60 -11.05
C LEU A 168 -3.80 13.09 -11.34
N ASP A 169 -4.40 13.44 -12.47
CA ASP A 169 -4.69 14.84 -12.84
C ASP A 169 -5.60 15.49 -11.79
N ARG A 170 -6.62 14.76 -11.33
CA ARG A 170 -7.50 15.24 -10.27
C ARG A 170 -6.77 15.44 -8.95
N LEU A 171 -5.90 14.51 -8.54
CA LEU A 171 -5.04 14.68 -7.37
C LEU A 171 -4.20 15.95 -7.47
N MET A 172 -3.59 16.20 -8.63
CA MET A 172 -2.76 17.37 -8.86
C MET A 172 -3.57 18.68 -8.85
N GLU A 173 -4.83 18.65 -9.27
CA GLU A 173 -5.73 19.80 -9.26
C GLU A 173 -6.20 20.18 -7.86
N ILE A 174 -6.71 19.20 -7.07
CA ILE A 174 -7.39 19.48 -5.80
C ILE A 174 -6.49 19.29 -4.56
N GLY A 175 -5.34 18.67 -4.73
CA GLY A 175 -4.39 18.37 -3.67
C GLY A 175 -4.75 17.16 -2.81
N PRO A 176 -3.78 16.65 -2.00
CA PRO A 176 -3.89 15.35 -1.34
C PRO A 176 -5.04 15.26 -0.33
N MET A 177 -5.34 16.32 0.43
CA MET A 177 -6.42 16.28 1.42
C MET A 177 -7.80 16.13 0.77
N ALA A 178 -8.11 16.96 -0.22
CA ALA A 178 -9.38 16.89 -0.92
C ALA A 178 -9.48 15.60 -1.77
N PHE A 179 -8.35 15.09 -2.27
CA PHE A 179 -8.33 13.83 -2.99
C PHE A 179 -8.59 12.62 -2.06
N SER A 180 -8.11 12.64 -0.82
CA SER A 180 -8.46 11.62 0.17
C SER A 180 -9.99 11.57 0.41
N GLU A 181 -10.64 12.73 0.56
CA GLU A 181 -12.10 12.80 0.70
C GLU A 181 -12.82 12.27 -0.56
N TYR A 182 -12.27 12.56 -1.74
CA TYR A 182 -12.78 12.07 -3.01
C TYR A 182 -12.68 10.53 -3.13
N LEU A 183 -11.61 9.91 -2.61
CA LEU A 183 -11.47 8.44 -2.60
C LEU A 183 -12.50 7.73 -1.70
N TYR A 184 -13.02 8.42 -0.68
CA TYR A 184 -13.93 7.86 0.33
C TYR A 184 -15.22 8.69 0.42
N PRO A 185 -16.06 8.71 -0.65
CA PRO A 185 -17.26 9.54 -0.63
C PRO A 185 -18.25 9.07 0.45
N GLU A 186 -18.72 9.98 1.29
CA GLU A 186 -19.65 9.72 2.42
C GLU A 186 -20.99 9.09 1.99
N ASN A 187 -21.37 9.21 0.72
CA ASN A 187 -22.69 8.88 0.22
C ASN A 187 -22.79 7.50 -0.46
N GLY A 188 -21.94 6.55 -0.12
CA GLY A 188 -22.01 5.19 -0.66
C GLY A 188 -21.71 5.07 -2.15
N GLY A 189 -21.00 6.04 -2.71
CA GLY A 189 -20.40 5.96 -4.03
C GLY A 189 -19.36 4.82 -4.11
N ARG A 190 -18.92 4.51 -5.31
CA ARG A 190 -17.87 3.51 -5.51
C ARG A 190 -16.61 3.94 -4.75
N CYS A 191 -16.10 3.04 -3.92
CA CYS A 191 -14.88 3.29 -3.17
C CYS A 191 -13.66 3.23 -4.11
N HIS A 192 -13.11 4.37 -4.48
CA HIS A 192 -11.95 4.46 -5.37
C HIS A 192 -10.60 4.09 -4.69
N TYR A 193 -10.61 3.80 -3.39
CA TYR A 193 -9.42 3.39 -2.66
C TYR A 193 -8.96 1.95 -2.93
N LEU A 194 -9.76 1.16 -3.64
CA LEU A 194 -9.36 -0.17 -4.10
C LEU A 194 -8.50 -0.04 -5.35
N SER A 195 -7.37 -0.72 -5.38
CA SER A 195 -6.48 -0.79 -6.53
C SER A 195 -7.00 -1.82 -7.52
N GLU A 196 -7.39 -1.38 -8.70
CA GLU A 196 -7.86 -2.22 -9.81
C GLU A 196 -6.94 -1.99 -11.00
N ARG A 197 -6.55 -3.05 -11.73
CA ARG A 197 -5.71 -2.92 -12.92
C ARG A 197 -6.41 -2.17 -14.05
N HIS A 198 -7.72 -2.44 -14.20
CA HIS A 198 -8.59 -1.81 -15.18
C HIS A 198 -9.73 -1.13 -14.43
N ARG A 199 -9.62 0.15 -14.22
CA ARG A 199 -10.66 0.94 -13.58
C ARG A 199 -11.34 1.80 -14.64
N SER A 200 -12.62 1.47 -14.95
CA SER A 200 -13.40 2.35 -15.83
C SER A 200 -13.50 3.74 -15.22
N GLU A 201 -13.11 4.76 -15.98
CA GLU A 201 -13.34 6.16 -15.63
C GLU A 201 -14.83 6.37 -15.38
N LYS A 202 -15.19 6.62 -14.17
CA LYS A 202 -16.52 7.10 -13.76
C LYS A 202 -16.29 8.26 -12.84
N PHE A 203 -16.06 9.39 -13.44
CA PHE A 203 -16.14 10.70 -12.80
C PHE A 203 -17.51 11.31 -13.03
#